data_3af58d622d47ad97f11064640f5f7ebc
#
_entry.id   3af58d622d47ad97f11064640f5f7ebc
#
_cell.length_a   1.000
_cell.length_b   1.000
_cell.length_c   1.000
_cell.angle_alpha   90.00
_cell.angle_beta   90.00
_cell.angle_gamma   90.00
#
_symmetry.space_group_name_H-M   'P 1'
#
loop_
_entity.id
_entity.type
_entity.pdbx_description
1 polymer ?
#
loop_
_entity_poly.entity_id
_entity_poly.type
_entity_poly.pdbx_seq_one_letter_code
_entity_poly.pdbx_strand_id
1 'polypeptide(L)'
;MLYKIDIDYGLQNEVICQSKIEKFFNQKLNKLDYYNDFDFTNDNNNLLIELKSRRCKIDEYEDTMISISKINKAKKIIKNKNTKIDIYFFFYYIKDELYYWKYDEKIILRIDNNCNYRGIRKPYTYIPTKLLTKIN
;
A
#
# COMPACT_ATOMS: atom_id res chain seq x y z
N MET A 1 2.36 0.79 23.73
CA MET A 1 2.23 -0.69 23.74
C MET A 1 1.54 -1.21 22.50
N LEU A 2 0.29 -0.84 22.26
CA LEU A 2 -0.43 -1.26 21.04
C LEU A 2 0.28 -0.81 19.77
N TYR A 3 0.81 0.40 19.75
CA TYR A 3 1.51 0.95 18.62
C TYR A 3 2.74 0.12 18.24
N LYS A 4 3.53 -0.32 19.21
CA LYS A 4 4.70 -1.16 18.97
C LYS A 4 4.30 -2.53 18.41
N ILE A 5 3.23 -3.12 18.96
CA ILE A 5 2.72 -4.42 18.49
C ILE A 5 2.29 -4.32 17.01
N ASP A 6 1.69 -3.21 16.60
CA ASP A 6 1.26 -3.01 15.22
C ASP A 6 2.45 -2.81 14.28
N ILE A 7 3.51 -2.12 14.72
CA ILE A 7 4.72 -1.95 13.93
C ILE A 7 5.39 -3.30 13.70
N ASP A 8 5.52 -4.13 14.75
CA ASP A 8 6.12 -5.46 14.67
C ASP A 8 5.31 -6.35 13.74
N TYR A 9 3.99 -6.30 13.81
CA TYR A 9 3.09 -7.05 12.92
C TYR A 9 3.32 -6.66 11.47
N GLY A 10 3.39 -5.35 11.19
CA GLY A 10 3.64 -4.85 9.85
C GLY A 10 4.99 -5.29 9.30
N LEU A 11 6.06 -5.18 10.09
CA LEU A 11 7.40 -5.57 9.68
C LEU A 11 7.50 -7.07 9.39
N GLN A 12 6.89 -7.91 10.21
CA GLN A 12 6.85 -9.35 9.98
C GLN A 12 6.14 -9.67 8.66
N ASN A 13 5.03 -9.00 8.39
CA ASN A 13 4.27 -9.21 7.17
C ASN A 13 5.01 -8.69 5.93
N GLU A 14 5.82 -7.64 6.06
CA GLU A 14 6.69 -7.20 4.96
C GLU A 14 7.62 -8.31 4.51
N VAL A 15 8.25 -9.01 5.46
CA VAL A 15 9.17 -10.12 5.15
C VAL A 15 8.43 -11.23 4.41
N ILE A 16 7.23 -11.60 4.90
CA ILE A 16 6.42 -12.65 4.28
C ILE A 16 5.99 -12.25 2.87
N CYS A 17 5.51 -11.01 2.71
CA CYS A 17 4.94 -10.56 1.45
C CYS A 17 5.97 -10.24 0.39
N GLN A 18 7.19 -9.84 0.78
CA GLN A 18 8.21 -9.46 -0.19
C GLN A 18 8.45 -10.57 -1.23
N SER A 19 8.62 -11.81 -0.78
CA SER A 19 8.84 -12.93 -1.70
C SER A 19 7.63 -13.21 -2.58
N LYS A 20 6.42 -13.05 -2.04
CA LYS A 20 5.17 -13.23 -2.82
C LYS A 20 5.05 -12.17 -3.91
N ILE A 21 5.38 -10.93 -3.60
CA ILE A 21 5.32 -9.82 -4.55
C ILE A 21 6.42 -9.96 -5.61
N GLU A 22 7.63 -10.35 -5.19
CA GLU A 22 8.73 -10.63 -6.12
C GLU A 22 8.33 -11.70 -7.15
N LYS A 23 7.69 -12.76 -6.67
CA LYS A 23 7.22 -13.84 -7.54
C LYS A 23 6.15 -13.35 -8.51
N PHE A 24 5.24 -12.51 -8.04
CA PHE A 24 4.18 -11.94 -8.87
C PHE A 24 4.74 -11.12 -10.03
N PHE A 25 5.73 -10.26 -9.76
CA PHE A 25 6.36 -9.44 -10.78
C PHE A 25 7.50 -10.14 -11.51
N ASN A 26 7.94 -11.30 -11.02
CA ASN A 26 9.14 -11.98 -11.51
C ASN A 26 10.36 -11.04 -11.49
N GLN A 27 10.51 -10.31 -10.41
CA GLN A 27 11.56 -9.31 -10.22
C GLN A 27 12.01 -9.31 -8.76
N LYS A 28 13.28 -8.97 -8.55
CA LYS A 28 13.79 -8.72 -7.22
C LYS A 28 13.31 -7.36 -6.72
N LEU A 29 12.90 -7.31 -5.46
CA LEU A 29 12.53 -6.07 -4.80
C LEU A 29 13.59 -5.69 -3.77
N ASN A 30 13.87 -4.40 -3.71
CA ASN A 30 14.77 -3.79 -2.74
C ASN A 30 13.94 -3.02 -1.73
N LYS A 31 14.13 -3.33 -0.44
CA LYS A 31 13.43 -2.61 0.61
C LYS A 31 13.98 -1.19 0.70
N LEU A 32 13.09 -0.21 0.71
CA LEU A 32 13.42 1.19 0.91
C LEU A 32 13.55 1.47 2.41
N ASP A 33 14.26 2.55 2.76
CA ASP A 33 14.48 2.87 4.16
C ASP A 33 13.20 3.40 4.83
N TYR A 34 13.24 3.48 6.15
CA TYR A 34 12.07 3.87 6.96
C TYR A 34 11.50 5.24 6.58
N TYR A 35 12.34 6.17 6.12
CA TYR A 35 11.93 7.54 5.80
C TYR A 35 11.39 7.69 4.38
N ASN A 36 11.41 6.61 3.59
CA ASN A 36 10.85 6.64 2.25
C ASN A 36 9.32 6.53 2.33
N ASP A 37 8.64 7.14 1.36
CA ASP A 37 7.18 7.10 1.28
C ASP A 37 6.63 5.73 0.88
N PHE A 38 7.46 4.87 0.29
CA PHE A 38 7.09 3.54 -0.16
C PHE A 38 8.01 2.49 0.46
N ASP A 39 7.56 1.23 0.44
CA ASP A 39 8.26 0.13 1.10
C ASP A 39 9.30 -0.54 0.22
N PHE A 40 9.02 -0.68 -1.07
CA PHE A 40 9.90 -1.41 -2.00
C PHE A 40 10.02 -0.73 -3.35
N THR A 41 11.16 -0.96 -4.00
CA THR A 41 11.38 -0.64 -5.40
C THR A 41 12.13 -1.80 -6.07
N ASN A 42 12.22 -1.79 -7.39
CA ASN A 42 13.01 -2.78 -8.13
C ASN A 42 14.38 -2.21 -8.54
N ASP A 43 15.24 -3.05 -9.13
CA ASP A 43 16.58 -2.62 -9.53
C ASP A 43 16.57 -1.49 -10.56
N ASN A 44 15.55 -1.45 -11.43
CA ASN A 44 15.42 -0.43 -12.45
C ASN A 44 14.80 0.88 -11.95
N ASN A 45 14.36 0.93 -10.69
CA ASN A 45 13.68 2.08 -10.08
C ASN A 45 12.47 2.56 -10.88
N ASN A 46 11.74 1.64 -11.51
CA ASN A 46 10.53 1.94 -12.26
C ASN A 46 9.28 1.30 -11.65
N LEU A 47 9.39 0.78 -10.44
CA LEU A 47 8.30 0.15 -9.69
C LEU A 47 8.38 0.60 -8.23
N LEU A 48 7.27 1.10 -7.71
CA LEU A 48 7.15 1.46 -6.29
C LEU A 48 5.99 0.71 -5.68
N ILE A 49 6.20 0.18 -4.49
CA ILE A 49 5.22 -0.64 -3.79
C ILE A 49 5.06 -0.13 -2.36
N GLU A 50 3.81 0.10 -1.97
CA GLU A 50 3.40 0.33 -0.59
C GLU A 50 2.65 -0.90 -0.12
N LEU A 51 3.01 -1.44 1.04
CA LEU A 51 2.38 -2.61 1.62
C LEU A 51 1.73 -2.25 2.95
N LYS A 52 0.47 -2.59 3.09
CA LYS A 52 -0.28 -2.39 4.34
C LYS A 52 -0.86 -3.72 4.81
N SER A 53 -0.62 -4.04 6.08
CA SER A 53 -1.23 -5.20 6.71
C SER A 53 -2.58 -4.82 7.30
N ARG A 54 -3.56 -5.71 7.17
CA ARG A 54 -4.91 -5.53 7.68
C ARG A 54 -5.26 -6.71 8.58
N ARG A 55 -5.80 -6.44 9.76
CA ARG A 55 -6.18 -7.48 10.73
C ARG A 55 -7.64 -7.89 10.57
N CYS A 56 -8.09 -7.95 9.33
CA CYS A 56 -9.46 -8.31 8.99
C CYS A 56 -9.46 -9.11 7.70
N LYS A 57 -10.64 -9.64 7.33
CA LYS A 57 -10.84 -10.28 6.04
C LYS A 57 -11.16 -9.22 4.99
N ILE A 58 -10.92 -9.56 3.73
CA ILE A 58 -11.20 -8.65 2.61
C ILE A 58 -12.65 -8.21 2.54
N ASP A 59 -13.58 -9.08 2.94
CA ASP A 59 -15.01 -8.83 2.83
C ASP A 59 -15.66 -8.22 4.09
N GLU A 60 -14.87 -7.93 5.14
CA GLU A 60 -15.42 -7.30 6.35
C GLU A 60 -15.80 -5.83 6.14
N TYR A 61 -15.13 -5.14 5.23
CA TYR A 61 -15.37 -3.73 4.93
C TYR A 61 -15.43 -3.52 3.43
N GLU A 62 -16.17 -2.50 3.00
CA GLU A 62 -16.33 -2.17 1.58
C GLU A 62 -15.09 -1.47 1.00
N ASP A 63 -14.21 -0.95 1.85
CA ASP A 63 -13.00 -0.25 1.43
C ASP A 63 -11.86 -0.48 2.40
N THR A 64 -10.67 -0.06 1.98
CA THR A 64 -9.49 -0.01 2.85
C THR A 64 -8.93 1.40 2.84
N MET A 65 -8.42 1.82 3.98
CA MET A 65 -7.99 3.18 4.24
C MET A 65 -6.49 3.34 3.97
N ILE A 66 -6.10 4.43 3.33
CA ILE A 66 -4.70 4.79 3.18
C ILE A 66 -4.53 6.30 3.38
N SER A 67 -3.38 6.70 3.94
CA SER A 67 -3.09 8.11 4.16
C SER A 67 -3.10 8.89 2.84
N ILE A 68 -3.71 10.07 2.85
CA ILE A 68 -3.75 10.93 1.66
C ILE A 68 -2.34 11.32 1.19
N SER A 69 -1.37 11.38 2.11
CA SER A 69 0.01 11.69 1.76
C SER A 69 0.61 10.68 0.78
N LYS A 70 0.25 9.40 0.91
CA LYS A 70 0.70 8.34 -0.01
C LYS A 70 0.12 8.53 -1.40
N ILE A 71 -1.16 8.89 -1.48
CA ILE A 71 -1.84 9.14 -2.76
C ILE A 71 -1.28 10.41 -3.41
N ASN A 72 -1.05 11.47 -2.63
CA ASN A 72 -0.48 12.70 -3.16
C ASN A 72 0.93 12.49 -3.70
N LYS A 73 1.72 11.66 -3.02
CA LYS A 73 3.07 11.32 -3.50
C LYS A 73 3.01 10.52 -4.80
N ALA A 74 2.11 9.53 -4.87
CA ALA A 74 1.90 8.75 -6.09
C ALA A 74 1.49 9.65 -7.25
N LYS A 75 0.55 10.56 -7.02
CA LYS A 75 0.09 11.51 -8.03
C LYS A 75 1.24 12.38 -8.55
N LYS A 76 2.07 12.87 -7.64
CA LYS A 76 3.22 13.71 -7.99
C LYS A 76 4.23 12.95 -8.86
N ILE A 77 4.51 11.70 -8.52
CA ILE A 77 5.45 10.85 -9.26
C ILE A 77 4.92 10.57 -10.67
N ILE A 78 3.65 10.22 -10.79
CA ILE A 78 3.02 9.89 -12.09
C ILE A 78 2.98 11.12 -13.02
N LYS A 79 2.85 12.33 -12.45
CA LYS A 79 2.85 13.56 -13.25
C LYS A 79 4.22 13.89 -13.84
N ASN A 80 5.29 13.31 -13.33
CA ASN A 80 6.62 13.54 -13.88
C ASN A 80 6.80 12.68 -15.15
N LYS A 81 6.65 13.33 -16.30
CA LYS A 81 6.69 12.66 -17.61
C LYS A 81 8.08 12.19 -18.01
N ASN A 82 9.13 12.62 -17.29
CA ASN A 82 10.51 12.20 -17.58
C ASN A 82 10.82 10.82 -17.01
N THR A 83 9.96 10.30 -16.13
CA THR A 83 10.12 8.97 -15.54
C THR A 83 8.83 8.20 -15.74
N LYS A 84 8.96 6.90 -16.05
CA LYS A 84 7.83 6.00 -16.16
C LYS A 84 7.91 5.01 -15.00
N ILE A 85 7.12 5.28 -13.97
CA ILE A 85 7.10 4.48 -12.75
C ILE A 85 5.69 3.95 -12.53
N ASP A 86 5.58 2.65 -12.31
CA ASP A 86 4.33 2.02 -11.90
C ASP A 86 4.27 1.96 -10.37
N ILE A 87 3.12 2.30 -9.81
CA ILE A 87 2.92 2.34 -8.37
C ILE A 87 1.81 1.38 -7.99
N TYR A 88 2.09 0.50 -7.02
CA TYR A 88 1.15 -0.50 -6.55
C TYR A 88 0.96 -0.37 -5.05
N PHE A 89 -0.29 -0.47 -4.62
CA PHE A 89 -0.66 -0.57 -3.21
C PHE A 89 -1.08 -2.00 -2.94
N PHE A 90 -0.35 -2.68 -2.07
CA PHE A 90 -0.64 -4.05 -1.66
C PHE A 90 -1.26 -4.05 -0.28
N PHE A 91 -2.23 -4.92 -0.09
CA PHE A 91 -2.93 -5.09 1.18
C PHE A 91 -2.92 -6.56 1.57
N TYR A 92 -2.33 -6.84 2.71
CA TYR A 92 -2.19 -8.20 3.23
C TYR A 92 -3.22 -8.41 4.33
N TYR A 93 -4.22 -9.22 4.02
CA TYR A 93 -5.32 -9.53 4.92
C TYR A 93 -5.04 -10.81 5.70
N ILE A 94 -5.84 -11.08 6.74
CA ILE A 94 -5.71 -12.32 7.51
C ILE A 94 -5.95 -13.51 6.60
N LYS A 95 -5.50 -14.71 7.04
CA LYS A 95 -5.53 -15.97 6.27
C LYS A 95 -4.64 -15.93 5.03
N ASP A 96 -3.56 -15.14 5.11
CA ASP A 96 -2.54 -15.10 4.07
C ASP A 96 -3.10 -14.70 2.70
N GLU A 97 -4.01 -13.73 2.67
CA GLU A 97 -4.60 -13.24 1.43
C GLU A 97 -4.01 -11.89 1.05
N LEU A 98 -3.35 -11.84 -0.10
CA LEU A 98 -2.65 -10.66 -0.59
C LEU A 98 -3.36 -10.12 -1.83
N TYR A 99 -3.71 -8.82 -1.77
CA TYR A 99 -4.42 -8.11 -2.81
C TYR A 99 -3.64 -6.88 -3.22
N TYR A 100 -3.86 -6.38 -4.43
CA TYR A 100 -3.24 -5.14 -4.88
C TYR A 100 -4.21 -4.25 -5.65
N TRP A 101 -3.87 -2.97 -5.68
CA TRP A 101 -4.43 -1.98 -6.56
C TRP A 101 -3.28 -1.23 -7.23
N LYS A 102 -3.22 -1.28 -8.56
CA LYS A 102 -2.29 -0.46 -9.31
C LYS A 102 -2.82 0.96 -9.32
N TYR A 103 -2.02 1.91 -8.85
CA TYR A 103 -2.46 3.30 -8.79
C TYR A 103 -2.89 3.80 -10.17
N ASP A 104 -4.08 4.36 -10.23
CA ASP A 104 -4.67 4.95 -11.43
C ASP A 104 -5.19 6.34 -11.07
N GLU A 105 -4.52 7.37 -11.60
CA GLU A 105 -4.87 8.77 -11.29
C GLU A 105 -6.26 9.17 -11.79
N LYS A 106 -6.85 8.40 -12.69
CA LYS A 106 -8.20 8.64 -13.22
C LYS A 106 -9.29 8.23 -12.24
N ILE A 107 -8.96 7.39 -11.28
CA ILE A 107 -9.91 6.93 -10.27
C ILE A 107 -10.01 7.99 -9.17
N ILE A 108 -11.22 8.49 -8.95
CA ILE A 108 -11.48 9.46 -7.88
C ILE A 108 -11.88 8.69 -6.63
N LEU A 109 -11.09 8.87 -5.57
CA LEU A 109 -11.32 8.19 -4.29
C LEU A 109 -11.97 9.15 -3.31
N ARG A 110 -12.82 8.58 -2.42
CA ARG A 110 -13.41 9.33 -1.32
C ARG A 110 -12.32 9.74 -0.33
N ILE A 111 -12.39 10.97 0.15
CA ILE A 111 -11.43 11.52 1.12
C ILE A 111 -12.18 11.89 2.40
N ASP A 112 -11.61 11.52 3.55
CA ASP A 112 -12.06 11.97 4.85
C ASP A 112 -10.94 12.80 5.48
N ASN A 113 -11.15 14.13 5.55
CA ASN A 113 -10.14 15.05 6.07
C ASN A 113 -10.06 15.06 7.58
N ASN A 114 -11.06 14.49 8.26
CA ASN A 114 -11.18 14.52 9.72
C ASN A 114 -11.14 13.14 10.35
N CYS A 115 -10.61 12.16 9.64
CA CYS A 115 -10.52 10.80 10.17
C CYS A 115 -9.65 10.78 11.42
N ASN A 116 -10.25 10.30 12.53
CA ASN A 116 -9.53 10.10 13.77
C ASN A 116 -9.17 8.62 13.88
N TYR A 117 -7.91 8.30 13.59
CA TYR A 117 -7.40 6.96 13.71
C TYR A 117 -6.36 6.94 14.82
N ARG A 118 -6.64 6.21 15.90
CA ARG A 118 -5.77 6.07 17.07
C ARG A 118 -5.45 7.41 17.74
N GLY A 119 -6.42 8.31 17.82
CA GLY A 119 -6.25 9.62 18.42
C GLY A 119 -5.53 10.63 17.54
N ILE A 120 -5.13 10.25 16.33
CA ILE A 120 -4.48 11.13 15.37
C ILE A 120 -5.49 11.51 14.29
N ARG A 121 -5.76 12.80 14.15
CA ARG A 121 -6.62 13.30 13.08
C ARG A 121 -5.76 13.69 11.89
N LYS A 122 -5.98 13.02 10.77
CA LYS A 122 -5.34 13.37 9.50
C LYS A 122 -6.21 12.89 8.34
N PRO A 123 -5.99 13.43 7.13
CA PRO A 123 -6.80 13.02 5.99
C PRO A 123 -6.42 11.61 5.52
N TYR A 124 -7.45 10.83 5.23
CA TYR A 124 -7.32 9.50 4.65
C TYR A 124 -8.16 9.42 3.40
N THR A 125 -7.77 8.54 2.50
CA THR A 125 -8.58 8.16 1.36
C THR A 125 -8.96 6.69 1.46
N TYR A 126 -10.02 6.31 0.76
CA TYR A 126 -10.58 4.97 0.84
C TYR A 126 -10.56 4.33 -0.53
N ILE A 127 -9.93 3.17 -0.61
CA ILE A 127 -9.86 2.38 -1.84
C ILE A 127 -10.94 1.30 -1.74
N PRO A 128 -11.96 1.33 -2.61
CA PRO A 128 -12.98 0.27 -2.59
C PRO A 128 -12.36 -1.10 -2.79
N THR A 129 -12.74 -2.07 -1.96
CA THR A 129 -12.18 -3.43 -2.06
C THR A 129 -12.49 -4.08 -3.40
N LYS A 130 -13.57 -3.66 -4.08
CA LYS A 130 -13.89 -4.15 -5.42
C LYS A 130 -12.83 -3.80 -6.47
N LEU A 131 -11.97 -2.81 -6.19
CA LEU A 131 -10.86 -2.45 -7.08
C LEU A 131 -9.62 -3.31 -6.84
N LEU A 132 -9.60 -4.11 -5.79
CA LEU A 132 -8.44 -4.91 -5.42
C LEU A 132 -8.45 -6.23 -6.17
N THR A 133 -7.25 -6.66 -6.57
CA THR A 133 -7.04 -7.93 -7.26
C THR A 133 -6.22 -8.86 -6.37
N LYS A 134 -6.68 -10.09 -6.19
CA LYS A 134 -5.97 -11.09 -5.41
C LYS A 134 -4.87 -11.74 -6.23
N ILE A 135 -3.69 -11.97 -5.61
CA ILE A 135 -2.54 -12.56 -6.31
C ILE A 135 -2.21 -13.98 -5.86
N ASN A 136 -2.85 -14.48 -4.82
CA ASN A 136 -2.56 -15.85 -4.36
C ASN A 136 -3.81 -16.67 -4.12
#